data_5ada214a07a6cbfec758f25d762e23ef
#
_entry.id   5ada214a07a6cbfec758f25d762e23ef
#
_cell.length_a   1.000
_cell.length_b   1.000
_cell.length_c   1.000
_cell.angle_alpha   90.00
_cell.angle_beta   90.00
_cell.angle_gamma   90.00
#
_symmetry.space_group_name_H-M   'P 1'
#
loop_
_entity.id
_entity.type
_entity.pdbx_description
1 polymer ?
#
loop_
_entity_poly.entity_id
_entity_poly.type
_entity_poly.pdbx_seq_one_letter_code
_entity_poly.pdbx_strand_id
1 'polypeptide(L)'
;LKHGITVPNTPGTIDSDYRGELKVILINHGQEDFAIRRGDRVAQLVLAVSIDQLSADLFAQYREHFTGGFARLLSGAVFPSGFQSHAATETCPGHSTILTGARPARTGIIANNWFNPAIGRAEKKIYCSEDLSDPASTPNNPVVSANLLKVPTLGELMKAANPATRNVAVSAKDRAVVMMGGHKIDAGYWWKGSAFTTFKGRELTPAAVRVNAAASALLAKGAPALPAPAWCGPRDRTVPIGNGSVGTYRFALAKGAKPDVLRVSPRMDAATADLAIGLVDEMKLGQGAAPDVLSVSFSASDYIGHALGTEGVEMCIQMNELDRTLGRLFAALDKRKIDYLVVLTADHGGHDAPERLRQQAMPGATRADKALMPAALGAEITRRTGITVPQGPLIYGDGPFGDMYVNAAIAGEAKARVINELVSLTRNHPQVAAVFTAAELAATPMPAGNPQDWTIKERARASFMAERSGDVIVALNRAVTPIPEPVPGAFVATHGSVWDYDRRVPMLFWRKGMAGFEQPNPVETVDIAPTLAAVLGMKVPDGTFDGRCLDLDGGAGDTCAK
;
A
#
# COMPACT_ATOMS: atom_id res chain seq x y z
N LEU A 1 35.24 11.83 2.65
CA LEU A 1 35.93 13.11 2.35
C LEU A 1 35.13 14.04 1.43
N LYS A 2 33.80 13.81 1.29
CA LYS A 2 32.94 14.57 0.36
C LYS A 2 32.82 16.07 0.69
N HIS A 3 33.09 16.44 1.95
CA HIS A 3 33.04 17.84 2.43
C HIS A 3 34.37 18.31 3.05
N GLY A 4 35.49 17.63 2.76
CA GLY A 4 36.78 18.00 3.31
C GLY A 4 36.98 17.67 4.80
N ILE A 5 36.03 16.96 5.43
CA ILE A 5 36.12 16.58 6.84
C ILE A 5 36.90 15.28 7.00
N THR A 6 37.89 15.25 7.87
CA THR A 6 38.68 14.05 8.20
C THR A 6 38.74 13.80 9.71
N VAL A 7 39.00 12.55 10.07
CA VAL A 7 39.28 12.12 11.44
C VAL A 7 40.78 11.83 11.54
N PRO A 8 41.57 12.70 12.17
CA PRO A 8 43.03 12.60 12.12
C PRO A 8 43.62 11.40 12.87
N ASN A 9 42.86 10.77 13.76
CA ASN A 9 43.30 9.61 14.56
C ASN A 9 42.60 8.30 14.18
N THR A 10 42.28 8.08 12.90
CA THR A 10 41.65 6.84 12.43
C THR A 10 42.71 5.91 11.82
N PRO A 11 42.72 4.59 12.17
CA PRO A 11 41.91 3.94 13.22
C PRO A 11 42.49 4.14 14.62
N GLY A 12 41.65 4.64 15.55
CA GLY A 12 41.97 4.68 16.99
C GLY A 12 41.39 3.44 17.68
N THR A 13 42.22 2.76 18.49
CA THR A 13 41.75 1.70 19.40
C THR A 13 41.26 2.32 20.71
N ILE A 14 40.10 1.91 21.17
CA ILE A 14 39.57 2.29 22.47
C ILE A 14 39.52 1.01 23.30
N ASP A 15 40.05 1.11 24.54
CA ASP A 15 40.07 0.01 25.48
C ASP A 15 38.64 -0.44 25.83
N SER A 16 38.40 -1.73 25.90
CA SER A 16 37.04 -2.30 26.08
C SER A 16 36.37 -1.94 27.40
N ASP A 17 37.13 -1.51 28.38
CA ASP A 17 36.68 -1.09 29.70
C ASP A 17 36.61 0.43 29.90
N TYR A 18 36.94 1.22 28.88
CA TYR A 18 36.83 2.68 28.94
C TYR A 18 35.37 3.12 29.10
N ARG A 19 35.11 3.94 30.12
CA ARG A 19 33.79 4.48 30.47
C ARG A 19 33.69 6.00 30.40
N GLY A 20 34.73 6.66 29.92
CA GLY A 20 34.78 8.11 29.77
C GLY A 20 34.11 8.62 28.49
N GLU A 21 34.05 9.93 28.35
CA GLU A 21 33.53 10.60 27.16
C GLU A 21 34.44 10.36 25.97
N LEU A 22 33.88 9.85 24.86
CA LEU A 22 34.60 9.67 23.60
C LEU A 22 34.52 10.96 22.78
N LYS A 23 35.67 11.61 22.57
CA LYS A 23 35.81 12.78 21.68
C LYS A 23 36.42 12.38 20.36
N VAL A 24 35.70 12.62 19.27
CA VAL A 24 36.21 12.45 17.91
C VAL A 24 36.72 13.79 17.42
N ILE A 25 38.03 13.86 17.12
CA ILE A 25 38.62 15.06 16.54
C ILE A 25 38.32 15.08 15.05
N LEU A 26 37.67 16.12 14.55
CA LEU A 26 37.36 16.34 13.14
C LEU A 26 38.15 17.54 12.64
N ILE A 27 38.72 17.43 11.44
CA ILE A 27 39.39 18.52 10.75
C ILE A 27 38.62 18.80 9.46
N ASN A 28 38.19 20.05 9.30
CA ASN A 28 37.61 20.54 8.06
C ASN A 28 38.73 21.09 7.15
N HIS A 29 38.99 20.40 6.06
CA HIS A 29 39.92 20.85 5.01
C HIS A 29 39.18 21.58 3.87
N GLY A 30 37.87 21.73 3.96
CA GLY A 30 37.06 22.50 3.01
C GLY A 30 37.23 24.00 3.22
N GLN A 31 36.84 24.80 2.22
CA GLN A 31 36.90 26.27 2.29
C GLN A 31 35.65 26.89 2.92
N GLU A 32 34.62 26.11 3.19
CA GLU A 32 33.36 26.55 3.79
C GLU A 32 33.14 25.90 5.15
N ASP A 33 32.46 26.60 6.05
CA ASP A 33 32.08 26.06 7.34
C ASP A 33 31.13 24.89 7.18
N PHE A 34 31.45 23.77 7.84
CA PHE A 34 30.62 22.58 7.87
C PHE A 34 29.99 22.42 9.26
N ALA A 35 28.72 22.70 9.39
CA ALA A 35 27.99 22.54 10.64
C ALA A 35 27.65 21.07 10.88
N ILE A 36 28.26 20.45 11.89
CA ILE A 36 27.93 19.09 12.35
C ILE A 36 26.84 19.22 13.42
N ARG A 37 25.67 18.65 13.17
CA ARG A 37 24.55 18.61 14.10
C ARG A 37 24.39 17.22 14.69
N ARG A 38 23.86 17.12 15.90
CA ARG A 38 23.53 15.85 16.52
C ARG A 38 22.47 15.16 15.64
N GLY A 39 22.81 14.00 15.11
CA GLY A 39 21.93 13.26 14.18
C GLY A 39 22.29 13.33 12.69
N ASP A 40 23.39 13.99 12.30
CA ASP A 40 23.85 14.12 10.91
C ASP A 40 24.33 12.80 10.25
N ARG A 41 23.81 11.65 10.66
CA ARG A 41 23.92 10.42 9.90
C ARG A 41 22.66 10.26 9.04
N VAL A 42 22.78 10.62 7.81
CA VAL A 42 21.83 10.25 6.77
C VAL A 42 21.93 8.74 6.57
N ALA A 43 20.83 8.01 6.74
CA ALA A 43 20.78 6.59 6.42
C ALA A 43 21.24 6.36 4.98
N GLN A 44 22.08 5.34 4.76
CA GLN A 44 22.56 4.98 3.42
C GLN A 44 21.47 4.29 2.58
N LEU A 45 20.44 3.76 3.24
CA LEU A 45 19.31 3.10 2.62
C LEU A 45 18.01 3.48 3.33
N VAL A 46 17.04 3.98 2.58
CA VAL A 46 15.63 4.04 3.00
C VAL A 46 14.98 2.73 2.61
N LEU A 47 14.56 1.93 3.58
CA LEU A 47 13.76 0.74 3.38
C LEU A 47 12.29 1.08 3.65
N ALA A 48 11.52 1.30 2.58
CA ALA A 48 10.09 1.56 2.65
C ALA A 48 9.32 0.24 2.52
N VAL A 49 8.66 -0.18 3.59
CA VAL A 49 7.88 -1.42 3.64
C VAL A 49 6.41 -1.10 3.66
N SER A 50 5.64 -1.67 2.74
CA SER A 50 4.18 -1.71 2.77
C SER A 50 3.71 -3.13 3.02
N ILE A 51 2.79 -3.31 3.96
CA ILE A 51 2.09 -4.59 4.17
C ILE A 51 0.68 -4.40 3.64
N ASP A 52 0.39 -5.01 2.51
CA ASP A 52 -0.90 -4.91 1.83
C ASP A 52 -2.03 -5.44 2.76
N GLN A 53 -3.05 -4.63 3.00
CA GLN A 53 -4.21 -4.92 3.85
C GLN A 53 -3.89 -5.08 5.36
N LEU A 54 -2.85 -4.40 5.89
CA LEU A 54 -2.58 -4.43 7.33
C LEU A 54 -3.32 -3.29 8.05
N SER A 55 -4.54 -3.56 8.55
CA SER A 55 -5.23 -2.60 9.40
C SER A 55 -4.53 -2.39 10.75
N ALA A 56 -4.74 -1.23 11.36
CA ALA A 56 -4.28 -0.97 12.72
C ALA A 56 -4.88 -1.96 13.72
N ASP A 57 -6.12 -2.39 13.49
CA ASP A 57 -6.79 -3.39 14.34
C ASP A 57 -6.13 -4.76 14.22
N LEU A 58 -5.80 -5.20 13.00
CA LEU A 58 -5.08 -6.45 12.77
C LEU A 58 -3.68 -6.42 13.39
N PHE A 59 -2.96 -5.30 13.25
CA PHE A 59 -1.66 -5.10 13.88
C PHE A 59 -1.76 -5.18 15.41
N ALA A 60 -2.73 -4.49 16.01
CA ALA A 60 -2.94 -4.47 17.46
C ALA A 60 -3.26 -5.87 18.03
N GLN A 61 -4.02 -6.70 17.30
CA GLN A 61 -4.38 -8.04 17.72
C GLN A 61 -3.18 -8.98 17.91
N TYR A 62 -2.11 -8.78 17.12
CA TYR A 62 -0.95 -9.68 17.12
C TYR A 62 0.31 -9.05 17.73
N ARG A 63 0.24 -7.79 18.09
CA ARG A 63 1.36 -6.96 18.52
C ARG A 63 2.19 -7.61 19.64
N GLU A 64 1.55 -8.23 20.64
CA GLU A 64 2.21 -8.86 21.79
C GLU A 64 2.90 -10.19 21.44
N HIS A 65 2.61 -10.74 20.27
CA HIS A 65 3.16 -12.03 19.82
C HIS A 65 4.35 -11.87 18.87
N PHE A 66 4.67 -10.66 18.45
CA PHE A 66 5.78 -10.41 17.54
C PHE A 66 7.12 -10.56 18.24
N THR A 67 8.03 -11.35 17.65
CA THR A 67 9.37 -11.62 18.17
C THR A 67 10.47 -11.37 17.12
N GLY A 68 10.09 -11.06 15.88
CA GLY A 68 10.95 -10.87 14.73
C GLY A 68 11.10 -9.41 14.29
N GLY A 69 10.73 -9.14 13.05
CA GLY A 69 10.90 -7.81 12.45
C GLY A 69 9.97 -6.76 13.04
N PHE A 70 8.72 -7.09 13.33
CA PHE A 70 7.81 -6.17 14.00
C PHE A 70 8.27 -5.83 15.42
N ALA A 71 8.81 -6.82 16.17
CA ALA A 71 9.36 -6.54 17.50
C ALA A 71 10.50 -5.50 17.44
N ARG A 72 11.35 -5.56 16.41
CA ARG A 72 12.37 -4.52 16.17
C ARG A 72 11.75 -3.16 15.90
N LEU A 73 10.76 -3.09 15.03
CA LEU A 73 10.09 -1.84 14.68
C LEU A 73 9.37 -1.20 15.86
N LEU A 74 8.82 -2.02 16.77
CA LEU A 74 8.20 -1.56 18.03
C LEU A 74 9.20 -0.90 19.00
N SER A 75 10.50 -1.06 18.77
CA SER A 75 11.55 -0.33 19.53
C SER A 75 11.90 1.03 18.93
N GLY A 76 11.25 1.46 17.86
CA GLY A 76 11.41 2.75 17.20
C GLY A 76 10.27 3.72 17.48
N ALA A 77 9.97 4.63 16.55
CA ALA A 77 8.81 5.52 16.62
C ALA A 77 7.58 4.79 16.10
N VAL A 78 6.56 4.67 16.95
CA VAL A 78 5.33 3.92 16.69
C VAL A 78 4.15 4.87 16.65
N PHE A 79 3.44 4.91 15.52
CA PHE A 79 2.19 5.64 15.34
C PHE A 79 1.09 4.61 15.03
N PRO A 80 0.34 4.13 16.05
CA PRO A 80 -0.67 3.08 15.88
C PRO A 80 -1.92 3.57 15.15
N SER A 81 -2.08 4.88 15.00
CA SER A 81 -3.21 5.54 14.34
C SER A 81 -2.77 6.31 13.10
N GLY A 82 -2.07 5.65 12.18
CA GLY A 82 -1.86 6.16 10.83
C GLY A 82 -3.14 6.04 9.99
N PHE A 83 -3.34 6.94 9.05
CA PHE A 83 -4.52 6.94 8.19
C PHE A 83 -4.15 7.03 6.72
N GLN A 84 -4.73 6.12 5.93
CA GLN A 84 -5.06 6.41 4.55
C GLN A 84 -6.26 7.36 4.59
N SER A 85 -6.01 8.66 4.48
CA SER A 85 -6.99 9.67 4.84
C SER A 85 -8.15 9.81 3.85
N HIS A 86 -8.01 9.25 2.66
CA HIS A 86 -8.97 9.27 1.57
C HIS A 86 -10.06 8.16 1.68
N ALA A 87 -11.02 8.18 0.75
CA ALA A 87 -12.15 7.25 0.75
C ALA A 87 -11.89 5.94 -0.01
N ALA A 88 -11.12 5.99 -1.10
CA ALA A 88 -10.83 4.81 -1.92
C ALA A 88 -9.63 4.04 -1.34
N THR A 89 -9.89 3.24 -0.32
CA THR A 89 -8.88 2.45 0.41
C THR A 89 -8.55 1.15 -0.35
N GLU A 90 -7.91 1.34 -1.50
CA GLU A 90 -7.49 0.27 -2.41
C GLU A 90 -5.97 0.31 -2.62
N THR A 91 -5.42 -0.78 -3.18
CA THR A 91 -3.97 -0.94 -3.35
C THR A 91 -3.30 0.23 -4.09
N CYS A 92 -3.86 0.65 -5.24
CA CYS A 92 -3.24 1.73 -6.03
C CYS A 92 -3.26 3.07 -5.33
N PRO A 93 -4.43 3.60 -4.89
CA PRO A 93 -4.47 4.85 -4.15
C PRO A 93 -3.59 4.82 -2.90
N GLY A 94 -3.70 3.76 -2.10
CA GLY A 94 -2.95 3.64 -0.85
C GLY A 94 -1.44 3.64 -1.06
N HIS A 95 -0.90 2.79 -1.94
CA HIS A 95 0.54 2.80 -2.24
C HIS A 95 0.99 4.14 -2.84
N SER A 96 0.13 4.81 -3.62
CA SER A 96 0.48 6.10 -4.22
C SER A 96 0.74 7.20 -3.17
N THR A 97 0.16 7.11 -1.97
CA THR A 97 0.35 8.11 -0.91
C THR A 97 1.69 8.00 -0.21
N ILE A 98 2.22 6.79 -0.06
CA ILE A 98 3.33 6.45 0.87
C ILE A 98 4.60 7.22 0.53
N LEU A 99 5.05 7.17 -0.73
CA LEU A 99 6.31 7.81 -1.14
C LEU A 99 6.11 9.04 -2.02
N THR A 100 4.88 9.41 -2.37
CA THR A 100 4.61 10.71 -3.01
C THR A 100 4.29 11.80 -1.98
N GLY A 101 3.81 11.42 -0.79
CA GLY A 101 3.32 12.38 0.20
C GLY A 101 2.10 13.16 -0.27
N ALA A 102 1.37 12.64 -1.27
CA ALA A 102 0.22 13.31 -1.88
C ALA A 102 -1.03 12.39 -1.85
N ARG A 103 -2.20 13.00 -1.68
CA ARG A 103 -3.48 12.27 -1.65
C ARG A 103 -3.92 11.87 -3.07
N PRO A 104 -4.81 10.88 -3.23
CA PRO A 104 -5.31 10.41 -4.52
C PRO A 104 -5.87 11.51 -5.42
N ALA A 105 -6.54 12.51 -4.85
CA ALA A 105 -7.00 13.70 -5.57
C ALA A 105 -5.87 14.45 -6.32
N ARG A 106 -4.62 14.28 -5.90
CA ARG A 106 -3.44 14.92 -6.49
C ARG A 106 -2.54 13.92 -7.20
N THR A 107 -2.36 12.71 -6.66
CA THR A 107 -1.62 11.66 -7.37
C THR A 107 -2.31 11.25 -8.65
N GLY A 108 -3.62 11.46 -8.75
CA GLY A 108 -4.46 11.03 -9.85
C GLY A 108 -4.84 9.55 -9.79
N ILE A 109 -4.37 8.82 -8.79
CA ILE A 109 -4.64 7.40 -8.62
C ILE A 109 -5.86 7.24 -7.69
N ILE A 110 -7.05 7.35 -8.27
CA ILE A 110 -8.30 7.43 -7.53
C ILE A 110 -8.86 6.07 -7.09
N ALA A 111 -8.50 4.99 -7.77
CA ALA A 111 -8.91 3.61 -7.52
C ALA A 111 -7.90 2.64 -8.14
N ASN A 112 -8.06 1.31 -7.94
CA ASN A 112 -7.33 0.29 -8.70
C ASN A 112 -7.72 0.31 -10.17
N ASN A 113 -9.00 0.54 -10.42
CA ASN A 113 -9.57 0.72 -11.75
C ASN A 113 -10.54 1.90 -11.75
N TRP A 114 -10.59 2.61 -12.85
CA TRP A 114 -11.65 3.60 -13.11
C TRP A 114 -12.13 3.49 -14.55
N PHE A 115 -13.15 4.24 -14.91
CA PHE A 115 -13.68 4.22 -16.26
C PHE A 115 -13.50 5.57 -16.92
N ASN A 116 -13.17 5.54 -18.21
CA ASN A 116 -13.30 6.69 -19.09
C ASN A 116 -14.28 6.33 -20.21
N PRO A 117 -15.58 6.65 -20.05
CA PRO A 117 -16.59 6.31 -21.06
C PRO A 117 -16.31 6.90 -22.45
N ALA A 118 -15.51 7.97 -22.52
CA ALA A 118 -15.14 8.65 -23.78
C ALA A 118 -13.86 8.11 -24.44
N ILE A 119 -13.11 7.22 -23.79
CA ILE A 119 -11.87 6.67 -24.37
C ILE A 119 -12.15 5.94 -25.69
N GLY A 120 -11.29 6.13 -26.68
CA GLY A 120 -11.49 5.66 -28.06
C GLY A 120 -11.38 4.13 -28.28
N ARG A 121 -11.27 3.32 -27.22
CA ARG A 121 -11.23 1.85 -27.28
C ARG A 121 -12.55 1.24 -26.79
N ALA A 122 -12.80 -0.04 -27.12
CA ALA A 122 -14.02 -0.75 -26.71
C ALA A 122 -14.08 -0.93 -25.18
N GLU A 123 -12.99 -1.36 -24.56
CA GLU A 123 -12.86 -1.48 -23.10
C GLU A 123 -12.70 -0.09 -22.47
N LYS A 124 -13.70 0.33 -21.69
CA LYS A 124 -13.74 1.67 -21.07
C LYS A 124 -13.03 1.72 -19.70
N LYS A 125 -12.73 0.58 -19.14
CA LYS A 125 -11.95 0.46 -17.89
C LYS A 125 -10.50 0.86 -18.12
N ILE A 126 -9.91 1.50 -17.14
CA ILE A 126 -8.48 1.85 -17.07
C ILE A 126 -7.94 1.25 -15.79
N TYR A 127 -6.84 0.52 -15.88
CA TYR A 127 -6.11 0.00 -14.73
C TYR A 127 -5.04 1.03 -14.29
N CYS A 128 -4.86 1.22 -12.99
CA CYS A 128 -4.04 2.29 -12.41
C CYS A 128 -2.57 2.32 -12.84
N SER A 129 -1.98 1.18 -13.21
CA SER A 129 -0.60 1.08 -13.71
C SER A 129 -0.53 0.71 -15.19
N GLU A 130 -1.63 0.90 -15.94
CA GLU A 130 -1.68 0.66 -17.37
C GLU A 130 -0.99 1.76 -18.16
N ASP A 131 -0.17 1.39 -19.14
CA ASP A 131 0.36 2.32 -20.14
C ASP A 131 -0.67 2.53 -21.27
N LEU A 132 -1.39 3.63 -21.21
CA LEU A 132 -2.38 3.97 -22.24
C LEU A 132 -1.77 4.35 -23.59
N SER A 133 -0.48 4.62 -23.66
CA SER A 133 0.23 4.94 -24.91
C SER A 133 0.67 3.69 -25.68
N ASP A 134 0.73 2.54 -25.01
CA ASP A 134 1.08 1.26 -25.66
C ASP A 134 -0.18 0.56 -26.20
N PRO A 135 -0.30 0.38 -27.52
CA PRO A 135 -1.50 -0.23 -28.11
C PRO A 135 -1.73 -1.68 -27.73
N ALA A 136 -0.72 -2.37 -27.19
CA ALA A 136 -0.85 -3.74 -26.69
C ALA A 136 -1.38 -3.80 -25.24
N SER A 137 -1.47 -2.64 -24.56
CA SER A 137 -1.92 -2.57 -23.19
C SER A 137 -3.45 -2.67 -23.08
N THR A 138 -3.90 -3.45 -22.12
CA THR A 138 -5.32 -3.54 -21.75
C THR A 138 -5.43 -3.61 -20.23
N PRO A 139 -6.59 -3.28 -19.62
CA PRO A 139 -6.76 -3.37 -18.17
C PRO A 139 -6.51 -4.78 -17.60
N ASN A 140 -6.82 -5.81 -18.40
CA ASN A 140 -6.68 -7.21 -17.98
C ASN A 140 -5.29 -7.81 -18.28
N ASN A 141 -4.52 -7.18 -19.18
CA ASN A 141 -3.13 -7.52 -19.48
C ASN A 141 -2.33 -6.25 -19.74
N PRO A 142 -2.04 -5.47 -18.70
CA PRO A 142 -1.41 -4.18 -18.86
C PRO A 142 0.05 -4.30 -19.30
N VAL A 143 0.48 -3.40 -20.16
CA VAL A 143 1.86 -2.95 -20.19
C VAL A 143 2.01 -2.02 -19.00
N VAL A 144 2.86 -2.39 -18.06
CA VAL A 144 2.95 -1.71 -16.76
C VAL A 144 3.83 -0.47 -16.85
N SER A 145 3.33 0.67 -16.40
CA SER A 145 4.06 1.95 -16.33
C SER A 145 3.56 2.83 -15.19
N ALA A 146 4.31 3.90 -14.89
CA ALA A 146 3.91 4.95 -13.94
C ALA A 146 3.19 6.14 -14.63
N ASN A 147 2.88 6.06 -15.91
CA ASN A 147 2.38 7.21 -16.70
C ASN A 147 1.08 7.83 -16.16
N LEU A 148 0.30 7.07 -15.39
CA LEU A 148 -0.93 7.56 -14.77
C LEU A 148 -0.71 8.25 -13.41
N LEU A 149 0.45 8.08 -12.78
CA LEU A 149 0.84 8.77 -11.56
C LEU A 149 1.24 10.22 -11.90
N LYS A 150 0.57 11.22 -11.32
CA LYS A 150 0.76 12.63 -11.70
C LYS A 150 1.83 13.39 -10.90
N VAL A 151 2.40 12.78 -9.87
CA VAL A 151 3.38 13.41 -8.97
C VAL A 151 4.61 12.50 -8.77
N PRO A 152 5.79 13.08 -8.50
CA PRO A 152 6.99 12.27 -8.27
C PRO A 152 6.95 11.56 -6.92
N THR A 153 7.64 10.44 -6.84
CA THR A 153 7.94 9.75 -5.58
C THR A 153 9.18 10.33 -4.90
N LEU A 154 9.36 10.02 -3.61
CA LEU A 154 10.58 10.38 -2.86
C LEU A 154 11.85 9.87 -3.56
N GLY A 155 11.83 8.64 -4.11
CA GLY A 155 12.96 8.09 -4.85
C GLY A 155 13.33 8.93 -6.08
N GLU A 156 12.33 9.51 -6.76
CA GLU A 156 12.56 10.42 -7.89
C GLU A 156 13.12 11.77 -7.44
N LEU A 157 12.64 12.31 -6.33
CA LEU A 157 13.17 13.54 -5.73
C LEU A 157 14.62 13.33 -5.26
N MET A 158 14.92 12.19 -4.64
CA MET A 158 16.29 11.83 -4.25
C MET A 158 17.22 11.72 -5.47
N LYS A 159 16.76 11.10 -6.57
CA LYS A 159 17.52 11.01 -7.82
C LYS A 159 17.73 12.38 -8.47
N ALA A 160 16.76 13.28 -8.37
CA ALA A 160 16.91 14.65 -8.87
C ALA A 160 17.96 15.42 -8.06
N ALA A 161 18.01 15.22 -6.74
CA ALA A 161 19.01 15.83 -5.87
C ALA A 161 20.41 15.17 -6.04
N ASN A 162 20.46 13.85 -6.25
CA ASN A 162 21.69 13.10 -6.47
C ASN A 162 21.46 11.95 -7.47
N PRO A 163 21.93 12.07 -8.72
CA PRO A 163 21.74 11.04 -9.75
C PRO A 163 22.36 9.68 -9.45
N ALA A 164 23.26 9.57 -8.47
CA ALA A 164 23.82 8.30 -8.03
C ALA A 164 22.87 7.48 -7.13
N THR A 165 21.78 8.08 -6.65
CA THR A 165 20.72 7.37 -5.92
C THR A 165 20.10 6.27 -6.77
N ARG A 166 19.92 5.10 -6.18
CA ARG A 166 19.18 3.99 -6.78
C ARG A 166 17.80 3.90 -6.15
N ASN A 167 16.80 3.74 -7.00
CA ASN A 167 15.39 3.62 -6.64
C ASN A 167 14.88 2.26 -7.11
N VAL A 168 14.59 1.36 -6.17
CA VAL A 168 14.26 -0.05 -6.43
C VAL A 168 12.96 -0.42 -5.73
N ALA A 169 12.10 -1.20 -6.38
CA ALA A 169 10.84 -1.67 -5.79
C ALA A 169 10.56 -3.14 -6.12
N VAL A 170 10.06 -3.88 -5.13
CA VAL A 170 9.68 -5.30 -5.25
C VAL A 170 8.34 -5.55 -4.58
N SER A 171 7.44 -6.26 -5.26
CA SER A 171 6.15 -6.69 -4.69
C SER A 171 5.62 -7.93 -5.45
N ALA A 172 4.59 -8.58 -4.92
CA ALA A 172 3.81 -9.51 -5.73
C ALA A 172 2.80 -8.80 -6.65
N LYS A 173 2.54 -7.49 -6.44
CA LYS A 173 1.62 -6.68 -7.25
C LYS A 173 2.41 -5.62 -8.05
N ASP A 174 2.19 -5.54 -9.36
CA ASP A 174 2.78 -4.55 -10.25
C ASP A 174 2.47 -3.11 -9.82
N ARG A 175 1.22 -2.83 -9.45
CA ARG A 175 0.76 -1.52 -9.00
C ARG A 175 1.48 -1.01 -7.74
N ALA A 176 1.82 -1.90 -6.81
CA ALA A 176 2.60 -1.53 -5.63
C ALA A 176 4.02 -1.08 -6.03
N VAL A 177 4.66 -1.81 -6.94
CA VAL A 177 5.98 -1.46 -7.49
C VAL A 177 5.95 -0.10 -8.17
N VAL A 178 4.94 0.15 -9.01
CA VAL A 178 4.80 1.38 -9.78
C VAL A 178 4.53 2.58 -8.86
N MET A 179 3.58 2.44 -7.92
CA MET A 179 3.17 3.55 -7.05
C MET A 179 4.25 3.96 -6.04
N MET A 180 5.10 3.01 -5.61
CA MET A 180 6.23 3.32 -4.72
C MET A 180 7.49 3.72 -5.48
N GLY A 181 7.72 3.15 -6.67
CA GLY A 181 8.91 3.41 -7.48
C GLY A 181 8.84 4.66 -8.35
N GLY A 182 7.66 4.99 -8.87
CA GLY A 182 7.45 6.13 -9.76
C GLY A 182 8.06 5.93 -11.16
N HIS A 183 8.24 7.04 -11.89
CA HIS A 183 8.67 7.05 -13.29
C HIS A 183 10.18 6.76 -13.48
N LYS A 184 11.01 7.11 -12.48
CA LYS A 184 12.49 6.98 -12.53
C LYS A 184 13.01 5.82 -11.69
N ILE A 185 12.30 4.70 -11.72
CA ILE A 185 12.70 3.47 -11.05
C ILE A 185 13.86 2.78 -11.80
N ASP A 186 14.91 2.39 -11.08
CA ASP A 186 16.06 1.68 -11.66
C ASP A 186 15.76 0.19 -11.85
N ALA A 187 15.13 -0.45 -10.86
CA ALA A 187 14.70 -1.84 -10.95
C ALA A 187 13.36 -2.03 -10.25
N GLY A 188 12.41 -2.67 -10.93
CA GLY A 188 11.09 -2.98 -10.39
C GLY A 188 10.67 -4.39 -10.78
N TYR A 189 10.20 -5.17 -9.79
CA TYR A 189 9.82 -6.56 -9.98
C TYR A 189 8.49 -6.87 -9.32
N TRP A 190 7.63 -7.62 -10.04
CA TRP A 190 6.35 -8.11 -9.52
C TRP A 190 6.05 -9.51 -10.02
N TRP A 191 5.18 -10.21 -9.30
CA TRP A 191 4.76 -11.56 -9.68
C TRP A 191 3.69 -11.51 -10.77
N LYS A 192 3.93 -12.16 -11.91
CA LYS A 192 2.96 -12.30 -13.00
C LYS A 192 2.91 -13.77 -13.45
N GLY A 193 1.71 -14.35 -13.40
CA GLY A 193 1.54 -15.76 -13.76
C GLY A 193 2.29 -16.69 -12.82
N SER A 194 3.50 -17.13 -13.18
CA SER A 194 4.28 -18.13 -12.46
C SER A 194 5.66 -17.65 -11.97
N ALA A 195 6.00 -16.37 -12.17
CA ALA A 195 7.34 -15.85 -11.89
C ALA A 195 7.32 -14.35 -11.59
N PHE A 196 8.35 -13.86 -10.92
CA PHE A 196 8.66 -12.44 -10.91
C PHE A 196 9.07 -11.99 -12.30
N THR A 197 8.51 -10.88 -12.73
CA THR A 197 8.81 -10.20 -14.00
C THR A 197 9.18 -8.74 -13.74
N THR A 198 9.51 -8.01 -14.80
CA THR A 198 9.88 -6.61 -14.77
C THR A 198 9.22 -5.84 -15.92
N PHE A 199 9.52 -4.57 -16.08
CA PHE A 199 8.98 -3.71 -17.13
C PHE A 199 9.32 -4.20 -18.53
N LYS A 200 8.44 -3.92 -19.49
CA LYS A 200 8.63 -4.25 -20.91
C LYS A 200 9.99 -3.74 -21.40
N GLY A 201 10.74 -4.61 -22.06
CA GLY A 201 12.08 -4.29 -22.59
C GLY A 201 13.22 -4.31 -21.58
N ARG A 202 12.98 -4.65 -20.31
CA ARG A 202 14.04 -4.88 -19.30
C ARG A 202 14.27 -6.37 -19.09
N GLU A 203 15.51 -6.73 -18.80
CA GLU A 203 15.90 -8.11 -18.49
C GLU A 203 15.78 -8.40 -16.99
N LEU A 204 15.61 -9.70 -16.67
CA LEU A 204 15.62 -10.16 -15.28
C LEU A 204 17.06 -10.20 -14.78
N THR A 205 17.27 -9.69 -13.57
CA THR A 205 18.57 -9.85 -12.89
C THR A 205 18.78 -11.30 -12.43
N PRO A 206 20.04 -11.69 -12.17
CA PRO A 206 20.36 -13.00 -11.60
C PRO A 206 19.60 -13.31 -10.31
N ALA A 207 19.32 -12.31 -9.44
CA ALA A 207 18.51 -12.50 -8.24
C ALA A 207 17.08 -12.91 -8.59
N ALA A 208 16.43 -12.22 -9.54
CA ALA A 208 15.09 -12.55 -9.98
C ALA A 208 15.03 -13.97 -10.60
N VAL A 209 16.03 -14.33 -11.43
CA VAL A 209 16.13 -15.67 -12.01
C VAL A 209 16.25 -16.75 -10.93
N ARG A 210 17.10 -16.54 -9.91
CA ARG A 210 17.27 -17.49 -8.78
C ARG A 210 15.98 -17.66 -7.98
N VAL A 211 15.29 -16.57 -7.64
CA VAL A 211 14.04 -16.64 -6.88
C VAL A 211 12.93 -17.32 -7.69
N ASN A 212 12.84 -17.05 -8.98
CA ASN A 212 11.89 -17.72 -9.87
C ASN A 212 12.15 -19.23 -9.95
N ALA A 213 13.42 -19.64 -10.06
CA ALA A 213 13.79 -21.05 -10.04
C ALA A 213 13.44 -21.72 -8.70
N ALA A 214 13.67 -21.04 -7.57
CA ALA A 214 13.31 -21.54 -6.24
C ALA A 214 11.79 -21.69 -6.08
N ALA A 215 11.00 -20.71 -6.54
CA ALA A 215 9.54 -20.78 -6.52
C ALA A 215 9.01 -21.93 -7.38
N SER A 216 9.55 -22.11 -8.59
CA SER A 216 9.20 -23.23 -9.48
C SER A 216 9.54 -24.59 -8.86
N ALA A 217 10.72 -24.73 -8.26
CA ALA A 217 11.14 -25.95 -7.56
C ALA A 217 10.23 -26.26 -6.36
N LEU A 218 9.85 -25.23 -5.59
CA LEU A 218 8.90 -25.36 -4.47
C LEU A 218 7.55 -25.90 -4.93
N LEU A 219 6.98 -25.32 -5.99
CA LEU A 219 5.71 -25.77 -6.57
C LEU A 219 5.79 -27.21 -7.12
N ALA A 220 6.89 -27.54 -7.80
CA ALA A 220 7.12 -28.90 -8.33
C ALA A 220 7.23 -29.94 -7.21
N LYS A 221 7.90 -29.62 -6.10
CA LYS A 221 8.10 -30.51 -4.95
C LYS A 221 6.89 -30.59 -4.04
N GLY A 222 6.15 -29.50 -3.91
CA GLY A 222 5.16 -29.29 -2.86
C GLY A 222 5.79 -28.95 -1.51
N ALA A 223 4.97 -28.60 -0.52
CA ALA A 223 5.41 -28.29 0.83
C ALA A 223 4.34 -28.69 1.86
N PRO A 224 4.75 -29.10 3.08
CA PRO A 224 3.82 -29.39 4.16
C PRO A 224 3.03 -28.15 4.57
N ALA A 225 1.95 -28.37 5.30
CA ALA A 225 1.19 -27.32 5.98
C ALA A 225 2.11 -26.48 6.89
N LEU A 226 1.84 -25.20 6.97
CA LEU A 226 2.51 -24.32 7.93
C LEU A 226 1.93 -24.55 9.34
N PRO A 227 2.77 -24.63 10.38
CA PRO A 227 2.30 -24.75 11.74
C PRO A 227 1.57 -23.46 12.17
N ALA A 228 0.44 -23.60 12.85
CA ALA A 228 -0.19 -22.50 13.54
C ALA A 228 0.43 -22.38 14.94
N PRO A 229 0.93 -21.20 15.34
CA PRO A 229 1.29 -20.94 16.73
C PRO A 229 0.14 -21.27 17.68
N ALA A 230 0.45 -21.69 18.91
CA ALA A 230 -0.58 -22.07 19.89
C ALA A 230 -1.59 -20.92 20.17
N TRP A 231 -1.12 -19.68 20.15
CA TRP A 231 -1.95 -18.50 20.35
C TRP A 231 -2.94 -18.22 19.18
N CYS A 232 -2.78 -18.88 18.04
CA CYS A 232 -3.77 -18.85 16.95
C CYS A 232 -4.99 -19.77 17.20
N GLY A 233 -4.94 -20.65 18.22
CA GLY A 233 -5.97 -21.66 18.50
C GLY A 233 -7.41 -21.13 18.55
N PRO A 234 -7.70 -19.99 19.20
CA PRO A 234 -9.05 -19.41 19.25
C PRO A 234 -9.64 -19.04 17.88
N ARG A 235 -8.80 -18.88 16.85
CA ARG A 235 -9.19 -18.53 15.47
C ARG A 235 -9.32 -19.75 14.55
N ASP A 236 -8.94 -20.93 15.04
CA ASP A 236 -8.98 -22.19 14.29
C ASP A 236 -10.37 -22.82 14.35
N ARG A 237 -11.27 -22.27 13.54
CA ARG A 237 -12.66 -22.75 13.48
C ARG A 237 -13.23 -22.58 12.07
N THR A 238 -14.00 -23.55 11.64
CA THR A 238 -14.70 -23.51 10.35
C THR A 238 -15.82 -22.48 10.36
N VAL A 239 -15.82 -21.61 9.34
CA VAL A 239 -16.89 -20.66 9.08
C VAL A 239 -17.48 -20.97 7.71
N PRO A 240 -18.77 -21.41 7.63
CA PRO A 240 -19.45 -21.60 6.36
C PRO A 240 -19.64 -20.27 5.61
N ILE A 241 -19.30 -20.24 4.33
CA ILE A 241 -19.48 -19.08 3.44
C ILE A 241 -19.91 -19.60 2.06
N GLY A 242 -21.08 -19.19 1.59
CA GLY A 242 -21.60 -19.68 0.31
C GLY A 242 -21.64 -21.20 0.25
N ASN A 243 -21.03 -21.78 -0.77
CA ASN A 243 -20.98 -23.24 -0.99
C ASN A 243 -19.73 -23.90 -0.36
N GLY A 244 -18.98 -23.21 0.48
CA GLY A 244 -17.75 -23.73 1.09
C GLY A 244 -17.54 -23.21 2.50
N SER A 245 -16.30 -23.18 2.93
CA SER A 245 -15.91 -22.69 4.26
C SER A 245 -14.48 -22.15 4.26
N VAL A 246 -14.17 -21.36 5.28
CA VAL A 246 -12.83 -20.83 5.60
C VAL A 246 -12.53 -21.04 7.09
N GLY A 247 -11.32 -20.76 7.54
CA GLY A 247 -10.94 -20.67 8.96
C GLY A 247 -10.11 -21.84 9.47
N THR A 248 -9.69 -22.79 8.61
CA THR A 248 -8.89 -23.96 9.02
C THR A 248 -7.75 -24.29 8.05
N TYR A 249 -7.53 -23.47 7.03
CA TYR A 249 -6.51 -23.75 6.02
C TYR A 249 -5.09 -23.47 6.54
N ARG A 250 -4.12 -24.30 6.12
CA ARG A 250 -2.73 -24.28 6.63
C ARG A 250 -1.68 -24.11 5.54
N PHE A 251 -2.04 -23.65 4.35
CA PHE A 251 -1.12 -23.36 3.23
C PHE A 251 -0.23 -24.55 2.82
N ALA A 252 -0.74 -25.79 2.92
CA ALA A 252 -0.07 -26.92 2.32
C ALA A 252 -0.02 -26.75 0.78
N LEU A 253 1.12 -27.09 0.17
CA LEU A 253 1.27 -27.11 -1.27
C LEU A 253 1.34 -28.56 -1.75
N ALA A 254 0.40 -28.95 -2.60
CA ALA A 254 0.48 -30.23 -3.30
C ALA A 254 1.68 -30.24 -4.27
N LYS A 255 2.23 -31.41 -4.56
CA LYS A 255 3.23 -31.57 -5.61
C LYS A 255 2.64 -31.16 -6.96
N GLY A 256 3.32 -30.29 -7.69
CA GLY A 256 2.83 -29.73 -8.96
C GLY A 256 1.68 -28.72 -8.80
N ALA A 257 1.54 -28.08 -7.65
CA ALA A 257 0.55 -27.04 -7.41
C ALA A 257 0.63 -25.92 -8.44
N LYS A 258 -0.52 -25.33 -8.79
CA LYS A 258 -0.57 -24.18 -9.69
C LYS A 258 0.09 -22.96 -9.03
N PRO A 259 0.75 -22.08 -9.82
CA PRO A 259 1.43 -20.89 -9.29
C PRO A 259 0.55 -19.94 -8.47
N ASP A 260 -0.74 -19.83 -8.80
CA ASP A 260 -1.67 -18.93 -8.11
C ASP A 260 -1.83 -19.24 -6.62
N VAL A 261 -1.67 -20.50 -6.20
CA VAL A 261 -1.75 -20.86 -4.77
C VAL A 261 -0.61 -20.26 -3.94
N LEU A 262 0.52 -19.91 -4.58
CA LEU A 262 1.64 -19.28 -3.90
C LEU A 262 1.30 -17.85 -3.49
N ARG A 263 0.50 -17.13 -4.28
CA ARG A 263 0.06 -15.76 -3.98
C ARG A 263 -0.77 -15.70 -2.70
N VAL A 264 -1.63 -16.69 -2.48
CA VAL A 264 -2.48 -16.81 -1.28
C VAL A 264 -1.73 -17.62 -0.21
N SER A 265 -0.48 -17.23 0.07
CA SER A 265 0.37 -17.94 1.02
C SER A 265 1.48 -17.04 1.58
N PRO A 266 1.87 -17.18 2.86
CA PRO A 266 3.03 -16.50 3.43
C PRO A 266 4.33 -16.70 2.65
N ARG A 267 4.41 -17.76 1.84
CA ARG A 267 5.58 -18.06 1.00
C ARG A 267 5.81 -17.04 -0.12
N MET A 268 4.77 -16.32 -0.55
CA MET A 268 4.91 -15.23 -1.51
C MET A 268 5.70 -14.06 -0.89
N ASP A 269 5.41 -13.71 0.35
CA ASP A 269 6.15 -12.66 1.06
C ASP A 269 7.60 -13.08 1.32
N ALA A 270 7.82 -14.36 1.63
CA ALA A 270 9.17 -14.91 1.75
C ALA A 270 9.98 -14.79 0.44
N ALA A 271 9.36 -15.11 -0.71
CA ALA A 271 9.99 -14.97 -2.03
C ALA A 271 10.24 -13.51 -2.39
N THR A 272 9.31 -12.60 -2.06
CA THR A 272 9.47 -11.15 -2.24
C THR A 272 10.68 -10.63 -1.43
N ALA A 273 10.83 -11.05 -0.18
CA ALA A 273 11.98 -10.71 0.66
C ALA A 273 13.30 -11.27 0.10
N ASP A 274 13.29 -12.50 -0.40
CA ASP A 274 14.48 -13.12 -1.00
C ASP A 274 14.94 -12.35 -2.25
N LEU A 275 14.00 -11.88 -3.07
CA LEU A 275 14.31 -11.03 -4.21
C LEU A 275 14.86 -9.67 -3.77
N ALA A 276 14.23 -9.03 -2.79
CA ALA A 276 14.71 -7.76 -2.23
C ALA A 276 16.15 -7.87 -1.70
N ILE A 277 16.46 -8.93 -0.93
CA ILE A 277 17.80 -9.21 -0.41
C ILE A 277 18.80 -9.43 -1.56
N GLY A 278 18.41 -10.18 -2.59
CA GLY A 278 19.23 -10.41 -3.77
C GLY A 278 19.58 -9.12 -4.51
N LEU A 279 18.62 -8.21 -4.65
CA LEU A 279 18.82 -6.91 -5.29
C LEU A 279 19.73 -5.98 -4.45
N VAL A 280 19.67 -6.06 -3.11
CA VAL A 280 20.62 -5.34 -2.23
C VAL A 280 22.06 -5.73 -2.58
N ASP A 281 22.34 -7.01 -2.81
CA ASP A 281 23.67 -7.49 -3.17
C ASP A 281 24.09 -7.09 -4.59
N GLU A 282 23.21 -7.31 -5.56
CA GLU A 282 23.52 -7.08 -6.98
C GLU A 282 23.68 -5.61 -7.30
N MET A 283 22.83 -4.77 -6.74
CA MET A 283 22.85 -3.33 -6.98
C MET A 283 23.65 -2.55 -5.94
N LYS A 284 24.26 -3.23 -4.95
CA LYS A 284 25.03 -2.58 -3.86
C LYS A 284 24.22 -1.49 -3.14
N LEU A 285 22.93 -1.75 -2.88
CA LEU A 285 22.06 -0.76 -2.25
C LEU A 285 22.55 -0.43 -0.84
N GLY A 286 22.53 0.87 -0.51
CA GLY A 286 23.02 1.38 0.77
C GLY A 286 24.55 1.29 0.95
N GLN A 287 25.32 1.07 -0.11
CA GLN A 287 26.78 0.95 -0.09
C GLN A 287 27.47 2.02 -0.96
N GLY A 288 26.71 2.90 -1.58
CA GLY A 288 27.19 3.99 -2.42
C GLY A 288 27.46 5.28 -1.65
N ALA A 289 27.84 6.33 -2.39
CA ALA A 289 28.02 7.68 -1.83
C ALA A 289 26.69 8.43 -1.64
N ALA A 290 25.64 8.02 -2.33
CA ALA A 290 24.29 8.57 -2.23
C ALA A 290 23.38 7.61 -1.46
N PRO A 291 22.39 8.11 -0.69
CA PRO A 291 21.34 7.28 -0.12
C PRO A 291 20.50 6.62 -1.23
N ASP A 292 20.14 5.36 -1.04
CA ASP A 292 19.26 4.61 -1.94
C ASP A 292 17.86 4.42 -1.35
N VAL A 293 16.88 4.06 -2.19
CA VAL A 293 15.54 3.64 -1.76
C VAL A 293 15.29 2.21 -2.21
N LEU A 294 14.90 1.37 -1.26
CA LEU A 294 14.35 0.04 -1.53
C LEU A 294 12.92 -0.01 -0.99
N SER A 295 11.96 -0.10 -1.89
CA SER A 295 10.55 -0.28 -1.58
C SER A 295 10.20 -1.76 -1.65
N VAL A 296 9.63 -2.31 -0.58
CA VAL A 296 9.19 -3.71 -0.52
C VAL A 296 7.73 -3.74 -0.08
N SER A 297 6.83 -4.20 -0.97
CA SER A 297 5.43 -4.39 -0.62
C SER A 297 5.13 -5.88 -0.51
N PHE A 298 4.76 -6.32 0.70
CA PHE A 298 4.34 -7.68 0.99
C PHE A 298 2.84 -7.81 0.75
N SER A 299 2.44 -8.69 -0.15
CA SER A 299 1.07 -8.72 -0.67
C SER A 299 0.25 -9.93 -0.19
N ALA A 300 0.86 -10.88 0.53
CA ALA A 300 0.18 -12.12 0.90
C ALA A 300 -0.99 -11.89 1.86
N SER A 301 -0.90 -10.90 2.74
CA SER A 301 -1.99 -10.56 3.69
C SER A 301 -3.27 -10.19 2.97
N ASP A 302 -3.18 -9.40 1.90
CA ASP A 302 -4.33 -9.00 1.08
C ASP A 302 -4.94 -10.20 0.33
N TYR A 303 -4.11 -10.99 -0.35
CA TYR A 303 -4.60 -12.19 -1.03
C TYR A 303 -5.27 -13.19 -0.08
N ILE A 304 -4.72 -13.37 1.12
CA ILE A 304 -5.29 -14.23 2.17
C ILE A 304 -6.59 -13.61 2.71
N GLY A 305 -6.59 -12.30 2.95
CA GLY A 305 -7.77 -11.56 3.40
C GLY A 305 -8.93 -11.70 2.43
N HIS A 306 -8.69 -11.51 1.14
CA HIS A 306 -9.70 -11.71 0.10
C HIS A 306 -10.22 -13.15 0.05
N ALA A 307 -9.34 -14.12 0.07
CA ALA A 307 -9.68 -15.52 -0.16
C ALA A 307 -10.28 -16.22 1.07
N LEU A 308 -9.85 -15.83 2.28
CA LEU A 308 -10.08 -16.59 3.53
C LEU A 308 -10.57 -15.72 4.69
N GLY A 309 -10.61 -14.38 4.51
CA GLY A 309 -10.95 -13.41 5.54
C GLY A 309 -9.75 -13.02 6.43
N THR A 310 -9.92 -11.95 7.21
CA THR A 310 -8.84 -11.34 8.01
C THR A 310 -8.75 -11.87 9.45
N GLU A 311 -9.76 -12.59 9.95
CA GLU A 311 -9.88 -13.00 11.35
C GLU A 311 -9.73 -14.52 11.57
N GLY A 312 -9.38 -15.28 10.53
CA GLY A 312 -9.15 -16.72 10.60
C GLY A 312 -7.74 -17.09 11.05
N VAL A 313 -7.54 -18.38 11.31
CA VAL A 313 -6.22 -18.93 11.62
C VAL A 313 -5.23 -18.72 10.49
N GLU A 314 -5.71 -18.60 9.26
CA GLU A 314 -4.91 -18.30 8.06
C GLU A 314 -4.19 -16.97 8.18
N MET A 315 -4.90 -15.92 8.58
CA MET A 315 -4.29 -14.60 8.81
C MET A 315 -3.34 -14.62 10.02
N CYS A 316 -3.70 -15.38 11.06
CA CYS A 316 -2.82 -15.56 12.21
C CYS A 316 -1.47 -16.21 11.84
N ILE A 317 -1.48 -17.23 10.99
CA ILE A 317 -0.26 -17.85 10.45
C ILE A 317 0.49 -16.85 9.57
N GLN A 318 -0.23 -16.10 8.71
CA GLN A 318 0.38 -15.07 7.85
C GLN A 318 1.14 -14.04 8.68
N MET A 319 0.54 -13.50 9.73
CA MET A 319 1.17 -12.48 10.56
C MET A 319 2.43 -13.00 11.28
N ASN A 320 2.41 -14.26 11.75
CA ASN A 320 3.58 -14.92 12.34
C ASN A 320 4.71 -15.12 11.32
N GLU A 321 4.40 -15.58 10.12
CA GLU A 321 5.39 -15.81 9.07
C GLU A 321 5.93 -14.50 8.48
N LEU A 322 5.09 -13.45 8.42
CA LEU A 322 5.50 -12.11 7.99
C LEU A 322 6.48 -11.50 8.99
N ASP A 323 6.22 -11.61 10.31
CA ASP A 323 7.15 -11.15 11.35
C ASP A 323 8.54 -11.79 11.21
N ARG A 324 8.56 -13.10 10.96
CA ARG A 324 9.81 -13.84 10.68
C ARG A 324 10.49 -13.37 9.39
N THR A 325 9.71 -13.11 8.34
CA THR A 325 10.22 -12.65 7.04
C THR A 325 10.84 -11.27 7.14
N LEU A 326 10.19 -10.34 7.86
CA LEU A 326 10.74 -9.02 8.18
C LEU A 326 12.04 -9.13 9.00
N GLY A 327 12.05 -9.98 10.04
CA GLY A 327 13.25 -10.25 10.83
C GLY A 327 14.42 -10.75 9.99
N ARG A 328 14.16 -11.63 9.03
CA ARG A 328 15.16 -12.16 8.08
C ARG A 328 15.68 -11.07 7.13
N LEU A 329 14.80 -10.21 6.62
CA LEU A 329 15.17 -9.07 5.78
C LEU A 329 16.10 -8.11 6.53
N PHE A 330 15.74 -7.73 7.75
CA PHE A 330 16.55 -6.83 8.57
C PHE A 330 17.90 -7.45 8.95
N ALA A 331 17.93 -8.73 9.34
CA ALA A 331 19.17 -9.44 9.64
C ALA A 331 20.09 -9.52 8.41
N ALA A 332 19.53 -9.61 7.21
CA ALA A 332 20.32 -9.59 5.98
C ALA A 332 20.99 -8.23 5.74
N LEU A 333 20.34 -7.12 6.06
CA LEU A 333 20.93 -5.77 5.99
C LEU A 333 21.98 -5.57 7.08
N ASP A 334 21.70 -6.00 8.30
CA ASP A 334 22.64 -5.93 9.45
C ASP A 334 23.96 -6.68 9.15
N LYS A 335 23.84 -7.90 8.60
CA LYS A 335 25.01 -8.70 8.19
C LYS A 335 25.90 -7.99 7.17
N ARG A 336 25.31 -7.16 6.31
CA ARG A 336 26.01 -6.35 5.31
C ARG A 336 26.53 -5.02 5.86
N LYS A 337 26.25 -4.73 7.14
CA LYS A 337 26.59 -3.47 7.82
C LYS A 337 26.05 -2.23 7.11
N ILE A 338 24.89 -2.36 6.47
CA ILE A 338 24.19 -1.24 5.84
C ILE A 338 23.59 -0.39 6.95
N ASP A 339 23.77 0.92 6.88
CA ASP A 339 23.08 1.88 7.73
C ASP A 339 21.74 2.21 7.05
N TYR A 340 20.61 1.84 7.68
CA TYR A 340 19.30 1.96 7.07
C TYR A 340 18.25 2.52 8.03
N LEU A 341 17.34 3.28 7.46
CA LEU A 341 16.09 3.71 8.08
C LEU A 341 14.95 2.86 7.51
N VAL A 342 14.15 2.24 8.35
CA VAL A 342 12.92 1.57 7.95
C VAL A 342 11.73 2.49 8.21
N VAL A 343 10.83 2.58 7.25
CA VAL A 343 9.43 2.94 7.48
C VAL A 343 8.56 1.75 7.09
N LEU A 344 7.62 1.37 7.96
CA LEU A 344 6.62 0.35 7.66
C LEU A 344 5.23 0.92 7.88
N THR A 345 4.36 0.71 6.87
CA THR A 345 2.93 1.04 6.93
C THR A 345 2.12 0.05 6.09
N ALA A 346 0.87 0.37 5.80
CA ALA A 346 0.02 -0.36 4.87
C ALA A 346 -0.64 0.61 3.88
N ASP A 347 -0.99 0.08 2.73
CA ASP A 347 -1.75 0.79 1.68
C ASP A 347 -3.22 0.93 2.03
N HIS A 348 -3.77 0.04 2.81
CA HIS A 348 -5.12 0.06 3.40
C HIS A 348 -5.24 -1.02 4.48
N GLY A 349 -6.33 -0.98 5.20
CA GLY A 349 -6.77 -2.06 6.08
C GLY A 349 -7.70 -3.04 5.37
N GLY A 350 -8.61 -3.62 6.12
CA GLY A 350 -9.61 -4.56 5.63
C GLY A 350 -10.49 -5.04 6.76
N HIS A 351 -11.65 -5.55 6.41
CA HIS A 351 -12.54 -6.19 7.37
C HIS A 351 -12.87 -7.62 6.94
N ASP A 352 -13.30 -8.41 7.90
CA ASP A 352 -13.54 -9.83 7.71
C ASP A 352 -14.84 -10.13 6.96
N ALA A 353 -14.99 -11.39 6.55
CA ALA A 353 -16.21 -11.89 5.95
C ALA A 353 -17.42 -11.68 6.91
N PRO A 354 -18.56 -11.17 6.40
CA PRO A 354 -19.70 -10.83 7.25
C PRO A 354 -20.27 -12.03 7.99
N GLU A 355 -20.09 -13.24 7.49
CA GLU A 355 -20.49 -14.47 8.15
C GLU A 355 -19.74 -14.70 9.47
N ARG A 356 -18.42 -14.41 9.50
CA ARG A 356 -17.62 -14.48 10.73
C ARG A 356 -17.89 -13.31 11.66
N LEU A 357 -18.01 -12.09 11.11
CA LEU A 357 -18.34 -10.90 11.89
C LEU A 357 -19.66 -11.03 12.64
N ARG A 358 -20.70 -11.63 12.02
CA ARG A 358 -21.97 -11.92 12.72
C ARG A 358 -21.79 -12.86 13.91
N GLN A 359 -20.89 -13.85 13.82
CA GLN A 359 -20.56 -14.74 14.95
C GLN A 359 -19.77 -14.00 16.05
N GLN A 360 -19.14 -12.88 15.74
CA GLN A 360 -18.32 -12.07 16.63
C GLN A 360 -19.04 -10.80 17.11
N ALA A 361 -20.33 -10.85 17.32
CA ALA A 361 -21.16 -9.77 17.85
C ALA A 361 -21.36 -8.55 16.92
N MET A 362 -21.24 -8.73 15.61
CA MET A 362 -21.62 -7.72 14.60
C MET A 362 -22.81 -8.19 13.76
N PRO A 363 -24.04 -8.27 14.34
CA PRO A 363 -25.20 -8.87 13.65
C PRO A 363 -25.62 -8.09 12.38
N GLY A 364 -25.27 -6.81 12.28
CA GLY A 364 -25.52 -5.97 11.11
C GLY A 364 -24.56 -6.17 9.94
N ALA A 365 -23.52 -6.99 10.10
CA ALA A 365 -22.61 -7.29 9.00
C ALA A 365 -23.33 -8.06 7.89
N THR A 366 -23.22 -7.58 6.65
CA THR A 366 -23.97 -8.15 5.51
C THR A 366 -23.19 -8.04 4.21
N ARG A 367 -23.68 -8.70 3.17
CA ARG A 367 -23.19 -8.54 1.80
C ARG A 367 -24.04 -7.52 1.07
N ALA A 368 -23.41 -6.82 0.11
CA ALA A 368 -24.08 -5.82 -0.69
C ALA A 368 -25.22 -6.45 -1.51
N ASP A 369 -26.31 -5.72 -1.64
CA ASP A 369 -27.41 -6.08 -2.52
C ASP A 369 -26.99 -5.98 -3.99
N LYS A 370 -27.38 -6.98 -4.79
CA LYS A 370 -27.14 -6.98 -6.25
C LYS A 370 -27.82 -5.80 -6.96
N ALA A 371 -28.89 -5.23 -6.37
CA ALA A 371 -29.56 -4.06 -6.90
C ALA A 371 -28.65 -2.82 -6.99
N LEU A 372 -27.58 -2.77 -6.18
CA LEU A 372 -26.56 -1.71 -6.22
C LEU A 372 -25.50 -1.90 -7.30
N MET A 373 -25.48 -3.03 -7.99
CA MET A 373 -24.53 -3.24 -9.09
C MET A 373 -24.82 -2.28 -10.26
N PRO A 374 -23.78 -1.70 -10.89
CA PRO A 374 -23.96 -0.71 -11.97
C PRO A 374 -24.89 -1.17 -13.09
N ALA A 375 -24.84 -2.46 -13.46
CA ALA A 375 -25.73 -3.03 -14.47
C ALA A 375 -27.21 -3.03 -14.02
N ALA A 376 -27.49 -3.36 -12.76
CA ALA A 376 -28.83 -3.35 -12.20
C ALA A 376 -29.38 -1.92 -12.08
N LEU A 377 -28.57 -0.98 -11.59
CA LEU A 377 -28.91 0.44 -11.53
C LEU A 377 -29.19 1.00 -12.91
N GLY A 378 -28.34 0.70 -13.90
CA GLY A 378 -28.55 1.13 -15.30
C GLY A 378 -29.84 0.60 -15.89
N ALA A 379 -30.18 -0.67 -15.66
CA ALA A 379 -31.43 -1.29 -16.12
C ALA A 379 -32.67 -0.61 -15.46
N GLU A 380 -32.61 -0.35 -14.16
CA GLU A 380 -33.71 0.31 -13.44
C GLU A 380 -33.89 1.78 -13.87
N ILE A 381 -32.78 2.51 -14.12
CA ILE A 381 -32.84 3.88 -14.66
C ILE A 381 -33.46 3.87 -16.06
N THR A 382 -33.06 2.95 -16.92
CA THR A 382 -33.67 2.79 -18.26
C THR A 382 -35.17 2.54 -18.16
N ARG A 383 -35.59 1.65 -17.26
CA ARG A 383 -37.01 1.34 -17.03
C ARG A 383 -37.81 2.57 -16.60
N ARG A 384 -37.24 3.43 -15.72
CA ARG A 384 -37.89 4.63 -15.21
C ARG A 384 -37.94 5.78 -16.19
N THR A 385 -36.88 5.95 -16.96
CA THR A 385 -36.68 7.15 -17.79
C THR A 385 -36.94 6.94 -19.27
N GLY A 386 -36.90 5.69 -19.75
CA GLY A 386 -36.88 5.36 -21.18
C GLY A 386 -35.54 5.68 -21.88
N ILE A 387 -34.53 6.17 -21.14
CA ILE A 387 -33.23 6.52 -21.73
C ILE A 387 -32.42 5.24 -21.97
N THR A 388 -31.96 5.09 -23.22
CA THR A 388 -31.14 3.97 -23.66
C THR A 388 -29.84 4.46 -24.31
N VAL A 389 -28.88 3.59 -24.44
CA VAL A 389 -27.60 3.86 -25.10
C VAL A 389 -27.39 2.93 -26.29
N PRO A 390 -26.73 3.37 -27.38
CA PRO A 390 -26.53 2.55 -28.57
C PRO A 390 -25.51 1.42 -28.33
N GLN A 391 -24.56 1.61 -27.41
CA GLN A 391 -23.50 0.64 -27.09
C GLN A 391 -23.08 0.71 -25.64
N GLY A 392 -22.76 -0.43 -25.04
CA GLY A 392 -22.31 -0.56 -23.66
C GLY A 392 -23.41 -0.39 -22.61
N PRO A 393 -23.07 -0.38 -21.34
CA PRO A 393 -24.03 -0.14 -20.25
C PRO A 393 -24.34 1.36 -20.13
N LEU A 394 -25.51 1.68 -19.56
CA LEU A 394 -25.87 3.06 -19.22
C LEU A 394 -24.98 3.61 -18.10
N ILE A 395 -24.66 2.77 -17.11
CA ILE A 395 -23.79 3.09 -15.96
C ILE A 395 -22.60 2.14 -15.96
N TYR A 396 -21.38 2.71 -15.91
CA TYR A 396 -20.14 1.98 -15.64
C TYR A 396 -19.78 2.11 -14.16
N GLY A 397 -19.11 1.09 -13.62
CA GLY A 397 -18.58 1.05 -12.26
C GLY A 397 -17.97 -0.31 -11.98
N ASP A 398 -17.04 -0.41 -11.03
CA ASP A 398 -16.32 -1.66 -10.74
C ASP A 398 -17.04 -2.54 -9.69
N GLY A 399 -18.08 -2.00 -9.03
CA GLY A 399 -18.85 -2.70 -8.00
C GLY A 399 -20.04 -1.90 -7.50
N PRO A 400 -20.66 -2.32 -6.38
CA PRO A 400 -21.86 -1.69 -5.82
C PRO A 400 -21.56 -0.38 -5.07
N PHE A 401 -20.33 0.11 -5.09
CA PHE A 401 -19.84 1.30 -4.41
C PHE A 401 -18.71 1.97 -5.19
N GLY A 402 -18.23 3.13 -4.72
CA GLY A 402 -17.17 3.88 -5.38
C GLY A 402 -17.69 4.71 -6.54
N ASP A 403 -16.85 4.89 -7.53
CA ASP A 403 -17.11 5.76 -8.68
C ASP A 403 -18.05 5.11 -9.70
N MET A 404 -19.13 5.81 -10.06
CA MET A 404 -20.10 5.41 -11.09
C MET A 404 -20.14 6.46 -12.19
N TYR A 405 -20.09 6.02 -13.44
CA TYR A 405 -19.95 6.86 -14.63
C TYR A 405 -21.12 6.66 -15.57
N VAL A 406 -21.70 7.75 -16.04
CA VAL A 406 -22.73 7.73 -17.08
C VAL A 406 -22.07 7.52 -18.44
N ASN A 407 -22.68 6.71 -19.29
CA ASN A 407 -22.22 6.46 -20.65
C ASN A 407 -22.05 7.78 -21.42
N ALA A 408 -20.92 7.96 -22.11
CA ALA A 408 -20.58 9.20 -22.82
C ALA A 408 -21.54 9.54 -23.98
N ALA A 409 -22.34 8.57 -24.46
CA ALA A 409 -23.38 8.83 -25.45
C ALA A 409 -24.54 9.66 -24.87
N ILE A 410 -24.66 9.78 -23.55
CA ILE A 410 -25.70 10.54 -22.88
C ILE A 410 -25.12 11.90 -22.44
N ALA A 411 -25.74 13.00 -22.87
CA ALA A 411 -25.30 14.37 -22.60
C ALA A 411 -26.47 15.29 -22.22
N GLY A 412 -26.17 16.53 -21.81
CA GLY A 412 -27.16 17.57 -21.49
C GLY A 412 -28.19 17.14 -20.46
N GLU A 413 -29.44 17.48 -20.69
CA GLU A 413 -30.57 17.19 -19.78
C GLU A 413 -30.77 15.68 -19.54
N ALA A 414 -30.53 14.86 -20.55
CA ALA A 414 -30.62 13.41 -20.40
C ALA A 414 -29.58 12.88 -19.41
N LYS A 415 -28.33 13.38 -19.46
CA LYS A 415 -27.29 13.03 -18.48
C LYS A 415 -27.67 13.48 -17.08
N ALA A 416 -28.14 14.70 -16.92
CA ALA A 416 -28.60 15.22 -15.63
C ALA A 416 -29.75 14.36 -15.05
N ARG A 417 -30.69 13.93 -15.89
CA ARG A 417 -31.77 13.04 -15.48
C ARG A 417 -31.27 11.67 -15.04
N VAL A 418 -30.32 11.07 -15.76
CA VAL A 418 -29.70 9.79 -15.38
C VAL A 418 -28.98 9.93 -14.03
N ILE A 419 -28.20 11.00 -13.82
CA ILE A 419 -27.49 11.25 -12.56
C ILE A 419 -28.50 11.40 -11.40
N ASN A 420 -29.59 12.15 -11.59
CA ASN A 420 -30.61 12.35 -10.56
C ASN A 420 -31.28 11.02 -10.16
N GLU A 421 -31.61 10.16 -11.14
CA GLU A 421 -32.16 8.84 -10.86
C GLU A 421 -31.15 7.93 -10.16
N LEU A 422 -29.88 7.95 -10.58
CA LEU A 422 -28.80 7.18 -9.95
C LEU A 422 -28.63 7.61 -8.47
N VAL A 423 -28.58 8.92 -8.21
CA VAL A 423 -28.51 9.47 -6.85
C VAL A 423 -29.75 9.08 -6.04
N SER A 424 -30.97 9.16 -6.63
CA SER A 424 -32.21 8.79 -5.95
C SER A 424 -32.24 7.31 -5.57
N LEU A 425 -31.90 6.42 -6.52
CA LEU A 425 -31.88 4.97 -6.30
C LEU A 425 -30.88 4.57 -5.21
N THR A 426 -29.68 5.12 -5.28
CA THR A 426 -28.60 4.76 -4.34
C THR A 426 -28.81 5.40 -2.96
N ARG A 427 -29.20 6.68 -2.87
CA ARG A 427 -29.40 7.38 -1.59
C ARG A 427 -30.53 6.79 -0.75
N ASN A 428 -31.56 6.25 -1.39
CA ASN A 428 -32.69 5.63 -0.71
C ASN A 428 -32.45 4.14 -0.39
N HIS A 429 -31.31 3.58 -0.76
CA HIS A 429 -31.02 2.17 -0.49
C HIS A 429 -30.53 1.98 0.96
N PRO A 430 -31.09 1.01 1.74
CA PRO A 430 -30.77 0.84 3.16
C PRO A 430 -29.30 0.49 3.47
N GLN A 431 -28.52 0.03 2.49
CA GLN A 431 -27.11 -0.29 2.66
C GLN A 431 -26.17 0.86 2.27
N VAL A 432 -26.68 2.01 1.86
CA VAL A 432 -25.87 3.16 1.43
C VAL A 432 -25.77 4.19 2.55
N ALA A 433 -24.55 4.57 2.88
CA ALA A 433 -24.24 5.58 3.90
C ALA A 433 -24.25 7.01 3.34
N ALA A 434 -23.73 7.18 2.13
CA ALA A 434 -23.63 8.49 1.48
C ALA A 434 -23.53 8.36 -0.03
N VAL A 435 -24.00 9.40 -0.72
CA VAL A 435 -23.91 9.55 -2.18
C VAL A 435 -23.55 10.99 -2.48
N PHE A 436 -22.53 11.18 -3.32
CA PHE A 436 -22.06 12.49 -3.75
C PHE A 436 -21.97 12.54 -5.27
N THR A 437 -22.37 13.66 -5.85
CA THR A 437 -22.11 13.95 -7.26
C THR A 437 -20.71 14.54 -7.44
N ALA A 438 -20.16 14.42 -8.64
CA ALA A 438 -18.90 15.07 -9.00
C ALA A 438 -18.91 16.59 -8.73
N ALA A 439 -20.04 17.25 -9.00
CA ALA A 439 -20.21 18.69 -8.77
C ALA A 439 -20.14 19.05 -7.27
N GLU A 440 -20.78 18.24 -6.39
CA GLU A 440 -20.71 18.43 -4.95
C GLU A 440 -19.29 18.28 -4.42
N LEU A 441 -18.54 17.27 -4.90
CA LEU A 441 -17.15 17.06 -4.46
C LEU A 441 -16.20 18.12 -5.01
N ALA A 442 -16.38 18.56 -6.26
CA ALA A 442 -15.60 19.66 -6.84
C ALA A 442 -15.76 20.97 -6.06
N ALA A 443 -16.95 21.26 -5.56
CA ALA A 443 -17.27 22.43 -4.74
C ALA A 443 -16.81 22.28 -3.26
N THR A 444 -16.42 21.09 -2.82
CA THR A 444 -15.98 20.85 -1.44
C THR A 444 -14.50 21.22 -1.30
N PRO A 445 -14.07 22.03 -0.33
CA PRO A 445 -12.67 22.32 -0.09
C PRO A 445 -11.90 21.06 0.30
N MET A 446 -10.56 21.06 0.10
CA MET A 446 -9.71 19.98 0.59
C MET A 446 -9.77 19.95 2.11
N PRO A 447 -9.95 18.77 2.71
CA PRO A 447 -10.05 18.66 4.15
C PRO A 447 -8.72 19.02 4.85
N ALA A 448 -8.86 19.55 6.06
CA ALA A 448 -7.76 19.88 6.96
C ALA A 448 -8.03 19.30 8.35
N GLY A 449 -7.03 19.37 9.24
CA GLY A 449 -7.12 18.82 10.59
C GLY A 449 -6.94 17.30 10.64
N ASN A 450 -7.40 16.68 11.72
CA ASN A 450 -7.17 15.25 11.95
C ASN A 450 -8.00 14.38 10.99
N PRO A 451 -7.38 13.43 10.28
CA PRO A 451 -8.07 12.56 9.33
C PRO A 451 -9.14 11.66 9.99
N GLN A 452 -9.04 11.44 11.29
CA GLN A 452 -10.02 10.71 12.07
C GLN A 452 -11.39 11.41 12.11
N ASP A 453 -11.38 12.75 12.18
CA ASP A 453 -12.57 13.57 12.35
C ASP A 453 -13.25 13.92 11.02
N TRP A 454 -12.64 13.59 9.91
CA TRP A 454 -13.20 13.90 8.60
C TRP A 454 -14.51 13.18 8.34
N THR A 455 -15.47 13.92 7.84
CA THR A 455 -16.74 13.40 7.33
C THR A 455 -16.52 12.50 6.12
N ILE A 456 -17.50 11.66 5.78
CA ILE A 456 -17.45 10.82 4.57
C ILE A 456 -17.24 11.69 3.31
N LYS A 457 -17.84 12.89 3.27
CA LYS A 457 -17.69 13.83 2.15
C LYS A 457 -16.24 14.32 2.01
N GLU A 458 -15.60 14.65 3.11
CA GLU A 458 -14.18 15.07 3.13
C GLU A 458 -13.25 13.94 2.73
N ARG A 459 -13.49 12.71 3.20
CA ARG A 459 -12.77 11.51 2.76
C ARG A 459 -12.93 11.30 1.25
N ALA A 460 -14.15 11.42 0.72
CA ALA A 460 -14.42 11.33 -0.72
C ALA A 460 -13.73 12.46 -1.49
N ARG A 461 -13.72 13.71 -0.94
CA ARG A 461 -13.01 14.85 -1.56
C ARG A 461 -11.51 14.59 -1.71
N ALA A 462 -10.88 13.95 -0.73
CA ALA A 462 -9.46 13.60 -0.76
C ALA A 462 -9.11 12.55 -1.83
N SER A 463 -10.09 11.78 -2.32
CA SER A 463 -9.94 10.85 -3.46
C SER A 463 -10.32 11.48 -4.80
N PHE A 464 -11.09 12.56 -4.81
CA PHE A 464 -11.75 13.06 -6.00
C PHE A 464 -10.82 13.84 -6.93
N MET A 465 -10.75 13.42 -8.19
CA MET A 465 -10.12 14.14 -9.30
C MET A 465 -11.10 14.23 -10.48
N ALA A 466 -11.51 15.44 -10.85
CA ALA A 466 -12.56 15.68 -11.84
C ALA A 466 -12.34 14.99 -13.20
N GLU A 467 -11.07 14.79 -13.60
CA GLU A 467 -10.72 14.15 -14.87
C GLU A 467 -10.86 12.62 -14.86
N ARG A 468 -10.96 11.99 -13.68
CA ARG A 468 -10.94 10.54 -13.53
C ARG A 468 -12.09 9.99 -12.70
N SER A 469 -12.58 10.74 -11.72
CA SER A 469 -13.66 10.31 -10.84
C SER A 469 -15.00 10.25 -11.57
N GLY A 470 -15.89 9.40 -11.05
CA GLY A 470 -17.22 9.18 -11.58
C GLY A 470 -18.15 10.39 -11.48
N ASP A 471 -19.25 10.34 -12.21
CA ASP A 471 -20.33 11.32 -12.10
C ASP A 471 -21.02 11.27 -10.73
N VAL A 472 -21.06 10.08 -10.11
CA VAL A 472 -21.60 9.81 -8.77
C VAL A 472 -20.67 8.88 -8.00
N ILE A 473 -20.42 9.20 -6.74
CA ILE A 473 -19.65 8.39 -5.81
C ILE A 473 -20.56 7.85 -4.72
N VAL A 474 -20.57 6.53 -4.51
CA VAL A 474 -21.41 5.80 -3.57
C VAL A 474 -20.57 5.21 -2.44
N ALA A 475 -20.93 5.49 -1.19
CA ALA A 475 -20.35 4.87 -0.02
C ALA A 475 -21.36 3.93 0.66
N LEU A 476 -20.96 2.67 0.89
CA LEU A 476 -21.79 1.71 1.62
C LEU A 476 -21.75 1.93 3.14
N ASN A 477 -22.75 1.45 3.84
CA ASN A 477 -22.76 1.42 5.30
C ASN A 477 -21.62 0.59 5.87
N ARG A 478 -21.29 0.85 7.13
CA ARG A 478 -20.28 0.10 7.88
C ARG A 478 -20.61 -1.40 7.86
N ALA A 479 -19.58 -2.24 7.65
CA ALA A 479 -19.68 -3.71 7.60
C ALA A 479 -20.62 -4.26 6.51
N VAL A 480 -20.87 -3.50 5.44
CA VAL A 480 -21.42 -4.02 4.20
C VAL A 480 -20.27 -4.42 3.29
N THR A 481 -20.08 -5.73 3.09
CA THR A 481 -19.04 -6.26 2.21
C THR A 481 -19.51 -6.18 0.75
N PRO A 482 -18.80 -5.48 -0.16
CA PRO A 482 -19.24 -5.25 -1.53
C PRO A 482 -19.06 -6.48 -2.45
N ILE A 483 -19.27 -7.66 -1.92
CA ILE A 483 -19.23 -8.95 -2.62
C ILE A 483 -20.57 -9.64 -2.41
N PRO A 484 -21.55 -9.47 -3.32
CA PRO A 484 -22.86 -10.11 -3.20
C PRO A 484 -22.78 -11.65 -3.20
N GLU A 485 -21.88 -12.22 -4.01
CA GLU A 485 -21.68 -13.66 -4.18
C GLU A 485 -20.25 -14.06 -3.80
N PRO A 486 -20.03 -14.60 -2.59
CA PRO A 486 -18.70 -15.01 -2.15
C PRO A 486 -18.24 -16.29 -2.83
N VAL A 487 -16.93 -16.38 -3.10
CA VAL A 487 -16.26 -17.57 -3.61
C VAL A 487 -15.15 -17.96 -2.63
N PRO A 488 -15.38 -18.95 -1.73
CA PRO A 488 -14.36 -19.42 -0.81
C PRO A 488 -13.07 -19.84 -1.53
N GLY A 489 -11.93 -19.42 -0.98
CA GLY A 489 -10.62 -19.64 -1.60
C GLY A 489 -10.25 -18.65 -2.69
N ALA A 490 -11.17 -17.75 -3.08
CA ALA A 490 -10.92 -16.70 -4.05
C ALA A 490 -11.35 -15.31 -3.54
N PHE A 491 -12.64 -15.13 -3.17
CA PHE A 491 -13.18 -13.83 -2.81
C PHE A 491 -14.32 -13.94 -1.79
N VAL A 492 -14.01 -13.78 -0.51
CA VAL A 492 -14.99 -13.83 0.60
C VAL A 492 -15.10 -12.52 1.37
N ALA A 493 -14.02 -11.76 1.41
CA ALA A 493 -13.90 -10.46 2.08
C ALA A 493 -13.11 -9.50 1.20
N THR A 494 -13.18 -8.20 1.49
CA THR A 494 -12.47 -7.17 0.73
C THR A 494 -12.35 -5.88 1.56
N HIS A 495 -11.85 -4.84 0.96
CA HIS A 495 -11.60 -3.49 1.46
C HIS A 495 -12.13 -2.46 0.45
N GLY A 496 -11.73 -1.20 0.57
CA GLY A 496 -12.10 -0.14 -0.37
C GLY A 496 -13.16 0.81 0.19
N SER A 497 -13.57 0.65 1.45
CA SER A 497 -14.60 1.46 2.06
C SER A 497 -14.05 2.77 2.65
N VAL A 498 -14.97 3.66 2.99
CA VAL A 498 -14.66 4.94 3.66
C VAL A 498 -14.43 4.79 5.17
N TRP A 499 -14.51 3.58 5.73
CA TRP A 499 -14.51 3.32 7.16
C TRP A 499 -13.12 3.06 7.71
N ASP A 500 -12.93 3.30 9.01
CA ASP A 500 -11.62 3.27 9.64
C ASP A 500 -10.97 1.88 9.70
N TYR A 501 -11.74 0.79 9.60
CA TYR A 501 -11.16 -0.55 9.48
C TYR A 501 -10.38 -0.75 8.16
N ASP A 502 -10.71 0.03 7.12
CA ASP A 502 -9.97 0.06 5.86
C ASP A 502 -8.96 1.22 5.81
N ARG A 503 -9.25 2.34 6.51
CA ARG A 503 -8.45 3.57 6.46
C ARG A 503 -7.31 3.60 7.48
N ARG A 504 -7.50 3.01 8.68
CA ARG A 504 -6.54 3.09 9.76
C ARG A 504 -5.50 1.99 9.65
N VAL A 505 -4.22 2.38 9.61
CA VAL A 505 -3.05 1.54 9.39
C VAL A 505 -1.95 1.88 10.40
N PRO A 506 -1.07 0.96 10.80
CA PRO A 506 0.08 1.30 11.61
C PRO A 506 1.12 2.06 10.78
N MET A 507 1.88 2.96 11.42
CA MET A 507 3.07 3.59 10.86
C MET A 507 4.23 3.43 11.84
N LEU A 508 5.30 2.78 11.42
CA LEU A 508 6.43 2.43 12.26
C LEU A 508 7.71 2.93 11.60
N PHE A 509 8.55 3.64 12.36
CA PHE A 509 9.86 4.08 11.89
C PHE A 509 10.93 3.51 12.79
N TRP A 510 12.01 3.03 12.21
CA TRP A 510 13.14 2.49 12.97
C TRP A 510 14.47 2.72 12.27
N ARG A 511 15.46 3.12 13.05
CA ARG A 511 16.87 3.07 12.68
C ARG A 511 17.72 2.68 13.88
N LYS A 512 18.90 2.18 13.65
CA LYS A 512 19.82 1.80 14.73
C LYS A 512 20.17 3.02 15.62
N GLY A 513 20.02 2.85 16.93
CA GLY A 513 20.31 3.90 17.91
C GLY A 513 19.23 4.97 18.09
N MET A 514 18.07 4.79 17.44
CA MET A 514 16.90 5.64 17.66
C MET A 514 16.30 5.38 19.04
N ALA A 515 15.93 6.43 19.76
CA ALA A 515 15.12 6.32 20.97
C ALA A 515 13.67 6.00 20.56
N GLY A 516 13.14 4.90 21.10
CA GLY A 516 11.77 4.46 20.79
C GLY A 516 10.74 5.28 21.57
N PHE A 517 9.60 5.53 20.94
CA PHE A 517 8.40 6.09 21.57
C PHE A 517 7.14 5.64 20.82
N GLU A 518 6.00 5.77 21.48
CA GLU A 518 4.69 5.58 20.87
C GLU A 518 3.86 6.86 20.98
N GLN A 519 3.30 7.28 19.84
CA GLN A 519 2.46 8.47 19.74
C GLN A 519 1.09 8.07 19.15
N PRO A 520 0.00 8.10 19.96
CA PRO A 520 -1.30 7.57 19.57
C PRO A 520 -2.17 8.53 18.74
N ASN A 521 -1.78 9.82 18.63
CA ASN A 521 -2.58 10.79 17.88
C ASN A 521 -2.59 10.46 16.37
N PRO A 522 -3.68 10.83 15.65
CA PRO A 522 -3.79 10.56 14.25
C PRO A 522 -2.70 11.23 13.40
N VAL A 523 -2.10 10.44 12.52
CA VAL A 523 -1.17 10.86 11.47
C VAL A 523 -1.63 10.29 10.13
N GLU A 524 -1.08 10.77 9.01
CA GLU A 524 -1.48 10.34 7.69
C GLU A 524 -0.33 9.62 6.96
N THR A 525 -0.62 8.68 6.08
CA THR A 525 0.41 8.03 5.25
C THR A 525 1.13 9.02 4.33
N VAL A 526 0.48 10.13 3.96
CA VAL A 526 1.11 11.23 3.22
C VAL A 526 2.17 11.97 4.04
N ASP A 527 2.23 11.80 5.37
CA ASP A 527 3.26 12.36 6.25
C ASP A 527 4.61 11.63 6.12
N ILE A 528 4.62 10.43 5.53
CA ILE A 528 5.84 9.60 5.40
C ILE A 528 6.89 10.29 4.52
N ALA A 529 6.51 10.71 3.33
CA ALA A 529 7.47 11.27 2.38
C ALA A 529 8.12 12.57 2.88
N PRO A 530 7.40 13.58 3.43
CA PRO A 530 8.03 14.76 4.02
C PRO A 530 8.89 14.43 5.24
N THR A 531 8.50 13.46 6.07
CA THR A 531 9.31 12.99 7.21
C THR A 531 10.63 12.38 6.75
N LEU A 532 10.59 11.50 5.75
CA LEU A 532 11.79 10.90 5.17
C LEU A 532 12.67 11.95 4.49
N ALA A 533 12.08 12.92 3.78
CA ALA A 533 12.82 14.03 3.19
C ALA A 533 13.56 14.86 4.25
N ALA A 534 12.91 15.16 5.38
CA ALA A 534 13.52 15.86 6.50
C ALA A 534 14.68 15.06 7.14
N VAL A 535 14.49 13.76 7.39
CA VAL A 535 15.55 12.87 7.90
C VAL A 535 16.74 12.82 6.95
N LEU A 536 16.51 12.83 5.65
CA LEU A 536 17.54 12.82 4.62
C LEU A 536 18.20 14.21 4.41
N GLY A 537 17.73 15.25 5.10
CA GLY A 537 18.22 16.62 4.93
C GLY A 537 17.93 17.20 3.55
N MET A 538 16.87 16.71 2.88
CA MET A 538 16.50 17.15 1.54
C MET A 538 15.74 18.47 1.60
N LYS A 539 16.14 19.42 0.76
CA LYS A 539 15.34 20.61 0.49
C LYS A 539 14.34 20.31 -0.62
N VAL A 540 13.08 20.34 -0.28
CA VAL A 540 11.98 20.08 -1.21
C VAL A 540 11.15 21.36 -1.35
N PRO A 541 10.72 21.77 -2.56
CA PRO A 541 9.89 22.96 -2.74
C PRO A 541 8.59 22.90 -1.92
N ASP A 542 8.14 24.03 -1.42
CA ASP A 542 6.86 24.15 -0.74
C ASP A 542 5.71 23.65 -1.61
N GLY A 543 4.74 22.98 -1.00
CA GLY A 543 3.61 22.39 -1.69
C GLY A 543 3.91 21.10 -2.48
N THR A 544 5.13 20.54 -2.37
CA THR A 544 5.44 19.24 -2.97
C THR A 544 4.64 18.11 -2.31
N PHE A 545 4.41 18.18 -1.01
CA PHE A 545 3.67 17.20 -0.24
C PHE A 545 2.34 17.77 0.28
N ASP A 546 1.35 16.91 0.43
CA ASP A 546 0.10 17.23 1.16
C ASP A 546 0.25 16.94 2.66
N GLY A 547 1.18 16.05 3.00
CA GLY A 547 1.51 15.67 4.37
C GLY A 547 2.45 16.64 5.06
N ARG A 548 2.60 16.45 6.36
CA ARG A 548 3.54 17.18 7.23
C ARG A 548 4.69 16.28 7.67
N CYS A 549 5.80 16.87 8.06
CA CYS A 549 6.87 16.14 8.70
C CYS A 549 6.43 15.70 10.12
N LEU A 550 6.73 14.45 10.48
CA LEU A 550 6.57 13.91 11.83
C LEU A 550 7.93 13.92 12.54
N ASP A 551 7.95 14.40 13.77
CA ASP A 551 9.15 14.28 14.57
C ASP A 551 9.38 12.82 14.99
N LEU A 552 10.54 12.29 14.62
CA LEU A 552 10.97 10.93 14.95
C LEU A 552 12.01 10.90 16.09
N ASP A 553 12.34 12.03 16.69
CA ASP A 553 13.28 12.11 17.81
C ASP A 553 12.51 11.95 19.12
N GLY A 554 12.69 10.83 19.80
CA GLY A 554 12.13 10.58 21.14
C GLY A 554 12.83 11.35 22.28
N GLY A 555 13.82 12.20 21.96
CA GLY A 555 14.60 13.02 22.90
C GLY A 555 14.31 14.50 22.79
N ALA A 556 15.35 15.32 22.90
CA ALA A 556 15.27 16.79 22.85
C ALA A 556 15.50 17.36 21.44
N GLY A 557 15.76 16.50 20.44
CA GLY A 557 15.91 16.91 19.04
C GLY A 557 14.56 17.08 18.35
N ASP A 558 14.59 17.65 17.15
CA ASP A 558 13.42 17.75 16.27
C ASP A 558 13.84 17.38 14.84
N THR A 559 13.31 16.26 14.36
CA THR A 559 13.57 15.78 12.99
C THR A 559 13.12 16.79 11.94
N CYS A 560 12.13 17.61 12.24
CA CYS A 560 11.46 18.51 11.30
C CYS A 560 12.04 19.95 11.32
N ALA A 561 12.86 20.29 12.27
CA ALA A 561 13.42 21.64 12.47
C ALA A 561 14.63 21.97 11.57
N LYS A 562 14.79 21.32 10.41
CA LYS A 562 15.97 21.47 9.53
C LYS A 562 15.75 22.47 8.38
#